data_631684dc83e64fd89cfae9abc99d280b
#
_entry.id   631684dc83e64fd89cfae9abc99d280b
#
_cell.length_a   1.000
_cell.length_b   1.000
_cell.length_c   1.000
_cell.angle_alpha   90.00
_cell.angle_beta   90.00
_cell.angle_gamma   90.00
#
_symmetry.space_group_name_H-M   'P 1'
#
loop_
_entity.id
_entity.type
_entity.pdbx_description
1 polymer ?
#
loop_
_entity_poly.entity_id
_entity_poly.type
_entity_poly.pdbx_seq_one_letter_code
_entity_poly.pdbx_strand_id
1 'polypeptide(L)'
;MNWEQVFDQEIEAVKNARQRGNEAMARVCARRAANAIVQAYLHAIGIQPYRNAMQNFRRLQNHLTTDHPAQEVLAHLLLKVNRDFSFPKHIDLIQDAFSLREILSPKNKTSPHV
;
A
#
# COMPACT_ATOMS: atom_id res chain seq x y z
N MET A 1 9.76 -13.50 7.80
CA MET A 1 8.89 -12.41 8.31
C MET A 1 7.64 -12.35 7.46
N ASN A 2 6.49 -12.35 8.08
CA ASN A 2 5.24 -12.30 7.30
C ASN A 2 4.89 -10.86 6.95
N TRP A 3 3.89 -10.70 6.06
CA TRP A 3 3.54 -9.37 5.56
C TRP A 3 3.00 -8.46 6.68
N GLU A 4 2.34 -9.03 7.69
CA GLU A 4 1.79 -8.23 8.79
C GLU A 4 2.90 -7.61 9.63
N GLN A 5 3.97 -8.35 9.88
CA GLN A 5 5.13 -7.83 10.60
C GLN A 5 5.82 -6.72 9.81
N VAL A 6 5.98 -6.92 8.50
CA VAL A 6 6.57 -5.90 7.64
C VAL A 6 5.70 -4.65 7.64
N PHE A 7 4.39 -4.82 7.49
CA PHE A 7 3.44 -3.71 7.52
C PHE A 7 3.60 -2.91 8.81
N ASP A 8 3.58 -3.59 9.95
CA ASP A 8 3.66 -2.93 11.25
C ASP A 8 4.98 -2.18 11.42
N GLN A 9 6.09 -2.77 10.97
CA GLN A 9 7.41 -2.12 11.03
C GLN A 9 7.44 -0.86 10.18
N GLU A 10 6.87 -0.91 8.98
CA GLU A 10 6.86 0.26 8.11
C GLU A 10 5.93 1.35 8.62
N ILE A 11 4.82 0.99 9.25
CA ILE A 11 3.95 2.00 9.88
C ILE A 11 4.67 2.68 11.04
N GLU A 12 5.43 1.93 11.83
CA GLU A 12 6.24 2.54 12.89
C GLU A 12 7.27 3.50 12.31
N ALA A 13 7.88 3.12 11.19
CA ALA A 13 8.83 3.99 10.49
C ALA A 13 8.16 5.25 9.96
N VAL A 14 6.89 5.17 9.50
CA VAL A 14 6.11 6.33 9.12
C VAL A 14 5.99 7.31 10.29
N LYS A 15 5.62 6.79 11.46
CA LYS A 15 5.45 7.64 12.66
C LYS A 15 6.76 8.33 13.01
N ASN A 16 7.86 7.61 12.97
CA ASN A 16 9.19 8.16 13.27
C ASN A 16 9.56 9.26 12.27
N ALA A 17 9.31 9.04 10.99
CA ALA A 17 9.61 10.02 9.96
C ALA A 17 8.78 11.30 10.15
N ARG A 18 7.49 11.16 10.49
CA ARG A 18 6.62 12.30 10.75
C ARG A 18 7.06 13.10 11.97
N GLN A 19 7.49 12.42 13.02
CA GLN A 19 7.98 13.11 14.21
C GLN A 19 9.21 13.97 13.91
N ARG A 20 10.00 13.56 12.91
CA ARG A 20 11.17 14.33 12.47
C ARG A 20 10.83 15.36 11.39
N GLY A 21 9.56 15.48 11.03
CA GLY A 21 9.14 16.40 9.97
C GLY A 21 9.50 15.92 8.57
N ASN A 22 9.80 14.63 8.40
CA ASN A 22 10.22 14.09 7.11
C ASN A 22 9.05 13.40 6.41
N GLU A 23 8.20 14.21 5.78
CA GLU A 23 7.03 13.67 5.08
C GLU A 23 7.39 12.84 3.85
N ALA A 24 8.48 13.20 3.18
CA ALA A 24 8.92 12.41 2.03
C ALA A 24 9.24 10.97 2.45
N MET A 25 9.96 10.80 3.55
CA MET A 25 10.28 9.47 4.05
C MET A 25 9.04 8.76 4.57
N ALA A 26 8.10 9.50 5.18
CA ALA A 26 6.84 8.92 5.62
C ALA A 26 6.08 8.29 4.45
N ARG A 27 6.06 8.97 3.29
CA ARG A 27 5.42 8.41 2.09
C ARG A 27 6.14 7.16 1.57
N VAL A 28 7.47 7.17 1.61
CA VAL A 28 8.25 5.98 1.20
C VAL A 28 7.87 4.79 2.09
N CYS A 29 7.83 5.00 3.39
CA CYS A 29 7.49 3.92 4.33
C CYS A 29 6.05 3.46 4.16
N ALA A 30 5.12 4.38 3.89
CA ALA A 30 3.73 4.03 3.63
C ALA A 30 3.60 3.14 2.39
N ARG A 31 4.35 3.45 1.33
CA ARG A 31 4.38 2.60 0.13
C ARG A 31 4.96 1.23 0.41
N ARG A 32 5.97 1.15 1.26
CA ARG A 32 6.54 -0.13 1.65
C ARG A 32 5.54 -0.97 2.44
N ALA A 33 4.77 -0.33 3.32
CA ALA A 33 3.72 -1.03 4.06
C ALA A 33 2.67 -1.58 3.09
N ALA A 34 2.20 -0.75 2.16
CA ALA A 34 1.22 -1.17 1.16
C ALA A 34 1.78 -2.29 0.28
N ASN A 35 3.06 -2.20 -0.09
CA ASN A 35 3.67 -3.22 -0.93
C ASN A 35 3.71 -4.59 -0.25
N ALA A 36 3.89 -4.63 1.06
CA ALA A 36 3.88 -5.90 1.79
C ALA A 36 2.53 -6.62 1.60
N ILE A 37 1.43 -5.86 1.66
CA ILE A 37 0.09 -6.40 1.45
C ILE A 37 -0.08 -6.89 0.01
N VAL A 38 0.35 -6.06 -0.94
CA VAL A 38 0.19 -6.38 -2.37
C VAL A 38 1.00 -7.62 -2.73
N GLN A 39 2.22 -7.74 -2.23
CA GLN A 39 3.04 -8.93 -2.47
C GLN A 39 2.35 -10.18 -1.94
N ALA A 40 1.81 -10.12 -0.73
CA ALA A 40 1.12 -11.26 -0.14
C ALA A 40 -0.12 -11.63 -0.95
N TYR A 41 -0.87 -10.62 -1.40
CA TYR A 41 -2.06 -10.86 -2.21
C TYR A 41 -1.72 -11.50 -3.55
N LEU A 42 -0.72 -10.94 -4.25
CA LEU A 42 -0.29 -11.50 -5.54
C LEU A 42 0.20 -12.93 -5.39
N HIS A 43 0.99 -13.19 -4.35
CA HIS A 43 1.48 -14.54 -4.08
C HIS A 43 0.31 -15.50 -3.84
N ALA A 44 -0.69 -15.07 -3.08
CA ALA A 44 -1.84 -15.92 -2.75
C ALA A 44 -2.67 -16.30 -3.99
N ILE A 45 -2.67 -15.45 -5.01
CA ILE A 45 -3.40 -15.74 -6.25
C ILE A 45 -2.49 -16.32 -7.34
N GLY A 46 -1.26 -16.71 -6.99
CA GLY A 46 -0.36 -17.39 -7.89
C GLY A 46 0.43 -16.49 -8.82
N ILE A 47 0.52 -15.20 -8.52
CA ILE A 47 1.28 -14.26 -9.33
C ILE A 47 2.56 -13.89 -8.58
N GLN A 48 3.72 -14.10 -9.26
CA GLN A 48 5.01 -13.79 -8.66
C GLN A 48 5.18 -12.27 -8.55
N PRO A 49 5.35 -11.73 -7.34
CA PRO A 49 5.55 -10.28 -7.20
C PRO A 49 6.94 -9.85 -7.65
N TYR A 50 7.05 -8.59 -8.06
CA TYR A 50 8.33 -7.95 -8.33
C TYR A 50 8.95 -7.45 -7.02
N ARG A 51 10.21 -7.02 -7.09
CA ARG A 51 10.85 -6.36 -5.95
C ARG A 51 10.36 -4.92 -5.79
N ASN A 52 10.07 -4.28 -6.91
CA ASN A 52 9.72 -2.86 -6.94
C ASN A 52 8.26 -2.66 -6.59
N ALA A 53 8.00 -1.81 -5.58
CA ALA A 53 6.63 -1.57 -5.11
C ALA A 53 5.73 -1.01 -6.21
N MET A 54 6.24 -0.04 -6.97
CA MET A 54 5.43 0.60 -8.02
C MET A 54 5.01 -0.42 -9.09
N GLN A 55 5.92 -1.32 -9.45
CA GLN A 55 5.58 -2.38 -10.41
C GLN A 55 4.51 -3.31 -9.86
N ASN A 56 4.56 -3.61 -8.56
CA ASN A 56 3.54 -4.45 -7.93
C ASN A 56 2.18 -3.76 -7.91
N PHE A 57 2.16 -2.45 -7.61
CA PHE A 57 0.90 -1.70 -7.64
C PHE A 57 0.28 -1.71 -9.03
N ARG A 58 1.09 -1.50 -10.08
CA ARG A 58 0.60 -1.54 -11.45
C ARG A 58 0.13 -2.94 -11.85
N ARG A 59 0.88 -3.97 -11.43
CA ARG A 59 0.50 -5.34 -11.72
C ARG A 59 -0.86 -5.66 -11.12
N LEU A 60 -1.07 -5.23 -9.88
CA LEU A 60 -2.36 -5.46 -9.23
C LEU A 60 -3.48 -4.67 -9.91
N GLN A 61 -3.22 -3.40 -10.29
CA GLN A 61 -4.21 -2.63 -11.05
C GLN A 61 -4.66 -3.36 -12.30
N ASN A 62 -3.70 -3.92 -13.03
CA ASN A 62 -3.99 -4.62 -14.28
C ASN A 62 -4.73 -5.93 -14.06
N HIS A 63 -4.59 -6.51 -12.90
CA HIS A 63 -5.24 -7.78 -12.57
C HIS A 63 -6.69 -7.59 -12.10
N LEU A 64 -6.94 -6.54 -11.34
CA LEU A 64 -8.27 -6.28 -10.78
C LEU A 64 -9.20 -5.66 -11.80
N THR A 65 -10.52 -5.84 -11.59
CA THR A 65 -11.50 -5.16 -12.43
C THR A 65 -11.43 -3.65 -12.22
N THR A 66 -11.91 -2.89 -13.20
CA THR A 66 -11.79 -1.43 -13.16
C THR A 66 -12.60 -0.79 -12.02
N ASP A 67 -13.63 -1.47 -11.55
CA ASP A 67 -14.48 -0.96 -10.47
C ASP A 67 -14.09 -1.52 -9.10
N HIS A 68 -13.00 -2.26 -9.01
CA HIS A 68 -12.56 -2.83 -7.74
C HIS A 68 -12.18 -1.71 -6.77
N PRO A 69 -12.58 -1.80 -5.49
CA PRO A 69 -12.31 -0.73 -4.52
C PRO A 69 -10.82 -0.43 -4.30
N ALA A 70 -9.94 -1.37 -4.59
CA ALA A 70 -8.51 -1.12 -4.46
C ALA A 70 -7.94 -0.20 -5.55
N GLN A 71 -8.66 0.00 -6.66
CA GLN A 71 -8.11 0.76 -7.80
C GLN A 71 -7.78 2.20 -7.44
N GLU A 72 -8.65 2.87 -6.71
CA GLU A 72 -8.39 4.25 -6.29
C GLU A 72 -7.19 4.33 -5.37
N VAL A 73 -7.11 3.43 -4.42
CA VAL A 73 -5.99 3.39 -3.47
C VAL A 73 -4.67 3.15 -4.21
N LEU A 74 -4.68 2.21 -5.14
CA LEU A 74 -3.48 1.92 -5.94
C LEU A 74 -3.07 3.13 -6.78
N ALA A 75 -4.03 3.86 -7.33
CA ALA A 75 -3.74 5.08 -8.08
C ALA A 75 -3.04 6.12 -7.21
N HIS A 76 -3.49 6.29 -5.96
CA HIS A 76 -2.84 7.18 -5.01
C HIS A 76 -1.40 6.75 -4.74
N LEU A 77 -1.19 5.45 -4.53
CA LEU A 77 0.13 4.92 -4.22
C LEU A 77 1.11 5.08 -5.40
N LEU A 78 0.59 5.22 -6.60
CA LEU A 78 1.40 5.40 -7.80
C LEU A 78 1.71 6.87 -8.11
N LEU A 79 1.10 7.81 -7.37
CA LEU A 79 1.37 9.23 -7.58
C LEU A 79 2.81 9.58 -7.20
N LYS A 80 3.39 10.52 -7.95
CA LYS A 80 4.71 11.06 -7.69
C LYS A 80 4.57 12.49 -7.19
N VAL A 81 5.62 12.99 -6.52
CA VAL A 81 5.63 14.39 -6.14
C VAL A 81 5.65 15.27 -7.40
N ASN A 82 5.12 16.47 -7.28
CA ASN A 82 5.12 17.46 -8.35
C ASN A 82 6.53 18.02 -8.56
N ARG A 83 6.71 18.83 -9.62
CA ARG A 83 8.01 19.46 -9.91
C ARG A 83 8.52 20.32 -8.76
N ASP A 84 7.62 20.94 -8.01
CA ASP A 84 7.96 21.74 -6.84
C ASP A 84 8.10 20.92 -5.58
N PHE A 85 8.18 19.60 -5.71
CA PHE A 85 8.30 18.64 -4.62
C PHE A 85 7.08 18.58 -3.69
N SER A 86 5.96 19.13 -4.13
CA SER A 86 4.71 19.02 -3.36
C SER A 86 3.98 17.72 -3.70
N PHE A 87 3.10 17.33 -2.79
CA PHE A 87 2.25 16.16 -2.97
C PHE A 87 0.80 16.61 -2.71
N PRO A 88 -0.19 16.07 -3.44
CA PRO A 88 -1.58 16.47 -3.23
C PRO A 88 -2.00 16.34 -1.77
N LYS A 89 -2.51 17.44 -1.20
CA LYS A 89 -2.80 17.49 0.23
C LYS A 89 -3.95 16.59 0.65
N HIS A 90 -4.87 16.32 -0.25
CA HIS A 90 -6.03 15.48 0.06
C HIS A 90 -5.71 13.98 0.02
N ILE A 91 -4.49 13.62 -0.34
CA ILE A 91 -4.07 12.22 -0.42
C ILE A 91 -3.13 11.91 0.74
N ASP A 92 -3.50 10.90 1.51
CA ASP A 92 -2.71 10.43 2.66
C ASP A 92 -2.35 8.97 2.40
N LEU A 93 -1.09 8.74 2.03
CA LEU A 93 -0.64 7.39 1.69
C LEU A 93 -0.63 6.45 2.89
N ILE A 94 -0.55 6.98 4.10
CA ILE A 94 -0.64 6.15 5.30
C ILE A 94 -2.06 5.60 5.44
N GLN A 95 -3.04 6.48 5.28
CA GLN A 95 -4.43 6.06 5.30
C GLN A 95 -4.71 5.07 4.16
N ASP A 96 -4.13 5.32 3.00
CA ASP A 96 -4.25 4.44 1.84
C ASP A 96 -3.70 3.04 2.14
N ALA A 97 -2.57 2.96 2.86
CA ALA A 97 -2.00 1.67 3.24
C ALA A 97 -2.96 0.89 4.15
N PHE A 98 -3.59 1.56 5.11
CA PHE A 98 -4.57 0.92 5.98
C PHE A 98 -5.83 0.51 5.20
N SER A 99 -6.28 1.37 4.29
CA SER A 99 -7.43 1.04 3.45
C SER A 99 -7.16 -0.19 2.59
N LEU A 100 -5.97 -0.26 2.01
CA LEU A 100 -5.58 -1.40 1.19
C LEU A 100 -5.55 -2.68 2.02
N ARG A 101 -5.06 -2.59 3.24
CA ARG A 101 -5.05 -3.72 4.15
C ARG A 101 -6.46 -4.25 4.37
N GLU A 102 -7.42 -3.35 4.62
CA GLU A 102 -8.81 -3.75 4.82
C GLU A 102 -9.41 -4.40 3.57
N ILE A 103 -9.11 -3.83 2.41
CA ILE A 103 -9.69 -4.30 1.15
C ILE A 103 -9.13 -5.67 0.76
N LEU A 104 -7.82 -5.86 0.91
CA LEU A 104 -7.14 -7.06 0.40
C LEU A 104 -6.90 -8.14 1.44
N SER A 105 -7.05 -7.83 2.71
CA SER A 105 -6.69 -8.78 3.77
C SER A 105 -7.59 -10.02 3.72
N PRO A 106 -7.00 -11.20 3.68
CA PRO A 106 -7.80 -12.44 3.71
C PRO A 106 -8.66 -12.57 4.98
N LYS A 107 -8.25 -11.95 6.08
CA LYS A 107 -9.00 -12.03 7.33
C LYS A 107 -10.40 -11.47 7.20
N ASN A 108 -10.54 -10.41 6.40
CA ASN A 108 -11.85 -9.79 6.23
C ASN A 108 -12.79 -10.67 5.44
N LYS A 109 -12.27 -11.57 4.65
CA LYS A 109 -13.07 -12.46 3.81
C LYS A 109 -13.48 -13.72 4.51
N THR A 110 -12.77 -14.09 5.55
CA THR A 110 -13.08 -15.31 6.27
C THR A 110 -14.08 -15.08 7.38
N SER A 111 -14.35 -13.88 7.65
CA SER A 111 -15.25 -13.58 8.66
C SER A 111 -16.59 -13.96 8.26
N PRO A 112 -17.27 -14.30 8.25
CA PRO A 112 -18.33 -14.60 8.30
C PRO A 112 -18.91 -15.67 8.11
N HIS A 113 -18.92 -16.14 8.03
CA HIS A 113 -19.66 -16.96 7.86
C HIS A 113 -19.76 -17.72 8.47
N VAL A 114 -19.54 -17.60 8.73
CA VAL A 114 -19.97 -18.17 9.14
C VAL A 114 -20.69 -18.25 9.51
#